data_137cfc2c42a94cbf5a1b16fa0e41da85
#
_entry.id   137cfc2c42a94cbf5a1b16fa0e41da85
#
_cell.length_a   1.000
_cell.length_b   1.000
_cell.length_c   1.000
_cell.angle_alpha   90.00
_cell.angle_beta   90.00
_cell.angle_gamma   90.00
#
_symmetry.space_group_name_H-M   'P 1'
#
loop_
_entity.id
_entity.type
_entity.pdbx_description
1 polymer ?
#
loop_
_entity_poly.entity_id
_entity_poly.type
_entity_poly.pdbx_seq_one_letter_code
_entity_poly.pdbx_strand_id
1 'polypeptide(L)'
;AEGGREVILVEREPSIGGNMAKLSETFPTMDCSQCIMTPKMVEASLHENIKIMTWSEVEKVDGYIGNFTVQIRKKARYVNEDLCNGCGLCMEKCPFKAKSEFEMGMAQRKVIYTPFPQAVPNIPVIDAANCPKIQKDKCGACALVCGPKAIDFKQKDEIITEDVGAIVVATGYQLMPNERFGEYGYGKIKDVISGLQFERLASASGPTGGEIKRPSDGKTPKSVVFIQCVGSRDEKKGVAYCSKICCMYTAKHTMLYKHKVHDGQSYVFYMDIRSGGKRYEEFVRRAIEHEGAMYLRGRVSRVYEKDGKVIVQGADTLSGNQVEIEADMVVLATAIVSREGADTVAQKLGIGYDKHKFYNEYHPKLKPVETVTAGIYLAGTCAGPMDIPDSVLMGSAAASKVLALFSNDQMAREPI
;
A
#
# COMPACT_ATOMS: atom_id res chain seq x y z
N ALA A 1 -17.16 -6.52 -13.82
CA ALA A 1 -17.12 -7.83 -14.48
C ALA A 1 -18.36 -8.68 -14.17
N GLU A 2 -18.71 -8.91 -12.90
CA GLU A 2 -19.91 -9.69 -12.50
C GLU A 2 -21.22 -9.18 -13.14
N GLY A 3 -21.32 -7.90 -13.45
CA GLY A 3 -22.42 -7.29 -14.21
C GLY A 3 -22.35 -7.50 -15.72
N GLY A 4 -21.54 -8.45 -16.22
CA GLY A 4 -21.42 -8.80 -17.64
C GLY A 4 -20.69 -7.78 -18.51
N ARG A 5 -19.82 -6.96 -17.91
CA ARG A 5 -18.99 -6.01 -18.65
C ARG A 5 -17.53 -6.43 -18.67
N GLU A 6 -16.87 -6.24 -19.80
CA GLU A 6 -15.42 -6.44 -19.91
C GLU A 6 -14.67 -5.36 -19.12
N VAL A 7 -13.64 -5.78 -18.40
CA VAL A 7 -12.83 -4.91 -17.53
C VAL A 7 -11.35 -5.09 -17.87
N ILE A 8 -10.67 -3.99 -18.11
CA ILE A 8 -9.21 -3.95 -18.24
C ILE A 8 -8.66 -3.37 -16.94
N LEU A 9 -7.94 -4.19 -16.16
CA LEU A 9 -7.32 -3.79 -14.91
C LEU A 9 -5.85 -3.47 -15.18
N VAL A 10 -5.47 -2.19 -15.12
CA VAL A 10 -4.10 -1.72 -15.32
C VAL A 10 -3.43 -1.51 -13.98
N GLU A 11 -2.33 -2.22 -13.72
CA GLU A 11 -1.53 -2.12 -12.50
C GLU A 11 -0.06 -1.85 -12.83
N ARG A 12 0.53 -0.82 -12.23
CA ARG A 12 1.92 -0.45 -12.50
C ARG A 12 2.96 -1.35 -11.85
N GLU A 13 2.58 -2.06 -10.77
CA GLU A 13 3.41 -3.02 -10.08
C GLU A 13 3.36 -4.40 -10.78
N PRO A 14 4.30 -5.32 -10.49
CA PRO A 14 4.29 -6.65 -11.13
C PRO A 14 3.12 -7.54 -10.74
N SER A 15 2.36 -7.18 -9.71
CA SER A 15 1.20 -7.92 -9.20
C SER A 15 0.12 -6.96 -8.73
N ILE A 16 -1.14 -7.35 -8.83
CA ILE A 16 -2.24 -6.68 -8.12
C ILE A 16 -2.13 -6.93 -6.61
N GLY A 17 -2.93 -6.19 -5.79
CA GLY A 17 -2.99 -6.35 -4.32
C GLY A 17 -2.57 -5.11 -3.53
N GLY A 18 -1.74 -4.27 -4.11
CA GLY A 18 -1.35 -2.96 -3.56
C GLY A 18 -0.81 -3.00 -2.14
N ASN A 19 -1.17 -2.01 -1.33
CA ASN A 19 -0.72 -1.93 0.06
C ASN A 19 -1.36 -2.99 0.97
N MET A 20 -2.57 -3.48 0.63
CA MET A 20 -3.23 -4.52 1.42
C MET A 20 -2.41 -5.82 1.44
N ALA A 21 -1.72 -6.14 0.34
CA ALA A 21 -0.81 -7.29 0.28
C ALA A 21 0.35 -7.22 1.30
N LYS A 22 0.71 -6.02 1.76
CA LYS A 22 1.79 -5.81 2.72
C LYS A 22 1.34 -5.93 4.18
N LEU A 23 0.03 -5.94 4.47
CA LEU A 23 -0.51 -6.03 5.82
C LEU A 23 -0.40 -7.46 6.35
N SER A 24 -0.28 -7.59 7.68
CA SER A 24 -0.40 -8.86 8.41
C SER A 24 -1.87 -9.21 8.61
N GLU A 25 -2.53 -8.42 9.45
CA GLU A 25 -3.96 -8.55 9.76
C GLU A 25 -4.69 -7.24 9.52
N THR A 26 -6.02 -7.26 9.51
CA THR A 26 -6.87 -6.09 9.29
C THR A 26 -7.74 -5.82 10.51
N PHE A 27 -7.94 -4.54 10.85
CA PHE A 27 -8.89 -4.14 11.88
C PHE A 27 -10.31 -4.02 11.29
N PRO A 28 -11.38 -4.15 12.07
CA PRO A 28 -11.43 -4.47 13.51
C PRO A 28 -11.50 -5.98 13.78
N THR A 29 -11.48 -6.83 12.78
CA THR A 29 -11.76 -8.27 12.87
C THR A 29 -10.52 -9.11 13.15
N MET A 30 -9.32 -8.57 12.94
CA MET A 30 -8.04 -9.29 13.03
C MET A 30 -7.92 -10.43 12.01
N ASP A 31 -8.56 -10.29 10.86
CA ASP A 31 -8.41 -11.24 9.76
C ASP A 31 -7.03 -11.12 9.12
N CYS A 32 -6.47 -12.25 8.75
CA CYS A 32 -5.26 -12.31 7.94
C CYS A 32 -5.49 -11.62 6.58
N SER A 33 -4.74 -10.59 6.29
CA SER A 33 -4.90 -9.79 5.07
C SER A 33 -4.74 -10.62 3.79
N GLN A 34 -3.73 -11.49 3.74
CA GLN A 34 -3.48 -12.36 2.59
C GLN A 34 -4.61 -13.40 2.41
N CYS A 35 -5.15 -13.91 3.53
CA CYS A 35 -6.18 -14.94 3.49
C CYS A 35 -7.51 -14.44 2.90
N ILE A 36 -7.84 -13.17 3.12
CA ILE A 36 -9.07 -12.55 2.56
C ILE A 36 -8.83 -11.96 1.17
N MET A 37 -7.63 -11.48 0.87
CA MET A 37 -7.33 -10.83 -0.41
C MET A 37 -6.95 -11.81 -1.51
N THR A 38 -6.17 -12.85 -1.22
CA THR A 38 -5.69 -13.80 -2.24
C THR A 38 -6.82 -14.46 -3.03
N PRO A 39 -7.92 -14.94 -2.40
CA PRO A 39 -9.04 -15.47 -3.14
C PRO A 39 -9.63 -14.46 -4.14
N LYS A 40 -9.74 -13.19 -3.75
CA LYS A 40 -10.25 -12.12 -4.63
C LYS A 40 -9.31 -11.79 -5.78
N MET A 41 -8.00 -11.84 -5.56
CA MET A 41 -7.02 -11.67 -6.65
C MET A 41 -7.08 -12.84 -7.64
N VAL A 42 -7.22 -14.08 -7.15
CA VAL A 42 -7.35 -15.27 -7.99
C VAL A 42 -8.67 -15.23 -8.75
N GLU A 43 -9.78 -14.90 -8.09
CA GLU A 43 -11.08 -14.72 -8.73
C GLU A 43 -11.01 -13.71 -9.89
N ALA A 44 -10.38 -12.55 -9.66
CA ALA A 44 -10.17 -11.55 -10.70
C ALA A 44 -9.31 -12.08 -11.87
N SER A 45 -8.32 -12.93 -11.59
CA SER A 45 -7.43 -13.47 -12.64
C SER A 45 -8.08 -14.60 -13.47
N LEU A 46 -9.07 -15.26 -12.92
CA LEU A 46 -9.80 -16.37 -13.59
C LEU A 46 -11.11 -15.92 -14.25
N HIS A 47 -11.53 -14.69 -13.97
CA HIS A 47 -12.80 -14.18 -14.49
C HIS A 47 -12.68 -13.86 -16.00
N GLU A 48 -13.54 -14.46 -16.82
CA GLU A 48 -13.51 -14.36 -18.28
C GLU A 48 -13.59 -12.91 -18.81
N ASN A 49 -14.30 -12.04 -18.08
CA ASN A 49 -14.48 -10.63 -18.44
C ASN A 49 -13.41 -9.70 -17.81
N ILE A 50 -12.32 -10.22 -17.24
CA ILE A 50 -11.25 -9.39 -16.68
C ILE A 50 -9.93 -9.66 -17.37
N LYS A 51 -9.39 -8.63 -18.04
CA LYS A 51 -8.03 -8.61 -18.58
C LYS A 51 -7.11 -7.89 -17.60
N ILE A 52 -6.23 -8.61 -16.93
CA ILE A 52 -5.24 -8.02 -16.01
C ILE A 52 -3.98 -7.63 -16.79
N MET A 53 -3.59 -6.36 -16.69
CA MET A 53 -2.38 -5.80 -17.29
C MET A 53 -1.48 -5.26 -16.18
N THR A 54 -0.67 -6.12 -15.56
CA THR A 54 0.34 -5.72 -14.57
C THR A 54 1.61 -5.20 -15.25
N TRP A 55 2.45 -4.52 -14.49
CA TRP A 55 3.68 -3.87 -14.97
C TRP A 55 3.38 -2.86 -16.10
N SER A 56 2.21 -2.20 -16.01
CA SER A 56 1.63 -1.36 -17.06
C SER A 56 1.15 -0.01 -16.52
N GLU A 57 1.24 1.03 -17.31
CA GLU A 57 0.84 2.39 -16.94
C GLU A 57 0.05 3.06 -18.06
N VAL A 58 -0.96 3.85 -17.69
CA VAL A 58 -1.69 4.68 -18.63
C VAL A 58 -0.79 5.81 -19.14
N GLU A 59 -0.57 5.88 -20.45
CA GLU A 59 0.22 6.94 -21.09
C GLU A 59 -0.63 8.11 -21.54
N LYS A 60 -1.78 7.83 -22.16
CA LYS A 60 -2.66 8.85 -22.72
C LYS A 60 -4.10 8.38 -22.66
N VAL A 61 -5.01 9.32 -22.50
CA VAL A 61 -6.46 9.12 -22.63
C VAL A 61 -7.01 10.23 -23.51
N ASP A 62 -7.73 9.84 -24.53
CA ASP A 62 -8.48 10.71 -25.43
C ASP A 62 -9.96 10.31 -25.43
N GLY A 63 -10.83 11.17 -25.95
CA GLY A 63 -12.24 10.86 -26.09
C GLY A 63 -13.13 11.41 -24.96
N TYR A 64 -14.26 10.78 -24.75
CA TYR A 64 -15.31 11.24 -23.84
C TYR A 64 -16.11 10.04 -23.33
N ILE A 65 -17.00 10.26 -22.37
CA ILE A 65 -17.88 9.23 -21.80
C ILE A 65 -18.52 8.35 -22.87
N GLY A 66 -18.39 7.06 -22.73
CA GLY A 66 -18.83 6.04 -23.68
C GLY A 66 -17.82 5.73 -24.79
N ASN A 67 -16.83 6.62 -25.03
CA ASN A 67 -15.90 6.51 -26.16
C ASN A 67 -14.50 7.06 -25.78
N PHE A 68 -13.88 6.47 -24.76
CA PHE A 68 -12.50 6.76 -24.42
C PHE A 68 -11.55 5.82 -25.16
N THR A 69 -10.47 6.39 -25.69
CA THR A 69 -9.32 5.64 -26.22
C THR A 69 -8.15 5.80 -25.27
N VAL A 70 -7.70 4.70 -24.69
CA VAL A 70 -6.65 4.65 -23.66
C VAL A 70 -5.40 4.00 -24.23
N GLN A 71 -4.29 4.71 -24.21
CA GLN A 71 -2.97 4.16 -24.50
C GLN A 71 -2.31 3.70 -23.21
N ILE A 72 -1.92 2.43 -23.18
CA ILE A 72 -1.33 1.76 -22.03
C ILE A 72 0.08 1.32 -22.42
N ARG A 73 1.08 1.79 -21.68
CA ARG A 73 2.45 1.32 -21.79
C ARG A 73 2.64 0.08 -20.93
N LYS A 74 2.77 -1.07 -21.57
CA LYS A 74 3.21 -2.31 -20.94
C LYS A 74 4.73 -2.33 -20.92
N LYS A 75 5.31 -2.23 -19.73
CA LYS A 75 6.77 -2.20 -19.52
C LYS A 75 7.39 -3.56 -19.80
N ALA A 76 8.60 -3.57 -20.31
CA ALA A 76 9.36 -4.79 -20.51
C ALA A 76 9.56 -5.53 -19.18
N ARG A 77 8.95 -6.70 -19.05
CA ARG A 77 9.08 -7.61 -17.90
C ARG A 77 10.31 -8.48 -18.02
N TYR A 78 10.83 -8.62 -19.24
CA TYR A 78 11.91 -9.54 -19.66
C TYR A 78 11.59 -11.02 -19.42
N VAL A 79 10.32 -11.31 -19.20
CA VAL A 79 9.74 -12.65 -19.06
C VAL A 79 8.47 -12.67 -19.91
N ASN A 80 8.39 -13.58 -20.86
CA ASN A 80 7.20 -13.79 -21.68
C ASN A 80 6.12 -14.42 -20.81
N GLU A 81 4.99 -13.71 -20.68
CA GLU A 81 3.88 -14.08 -19.79
C GLU A 81 3.16 -15.35 -20.28
N ASP A 82 3.06 -15.55 -21.61
CA ASP A 82 2.37 -16.69 -22.21
C ASP A 82 3.17 -17.99 -22.10
N LEU A 83 4.50 -17.89 -22.01
CA LEU A 83 5.38 -19.05 -21.89
C LEU A 83 5.72 -19.40 -20.44
N CYS A 84 5.61 -18.45 -19.53
CA CYS A 84 6.03 -18.64 -18.14
C CYS A 84 4.99 -19.44 -17.35
N ASN A 85 5.41 -20.57 -16.76
CA ASN A 85 4.58 -21.39 -15.89
C ASN A 85 4.72 -21.12 -14.38
N GLY A 86 5.45 -20.05 -13.99
CA GLY A 86 5.60 -19.66 -12.59
C GLY A 86 6.46 -20.58 -11.71
N CYS A 87 7.28 -21.46 -12.27
CA CYS A 87 8.02 -22.48 -11.50
C CYS A 87 9.09 -21.95 -10.53
N GLY A 88 9.50 -20.68 -10.63
CA GLY A 88 10.44 -20.05 -9.70
C GLY A 88 11.93 -20.35 -9.89
N LEU A 89 12.34 -21.32 -10.73
CA LEU A 89 13.74 -21.73 -10.90
C LEU A 89 14.67 -20.57 -11.28
N CYS A 90 14.19 -19.64 -12.09
CA CYS A 90 14.97 -18.47 -12.49
C CYS A 90 15.29 -17.55 -11.30
N MET A 91 14.38 -17.44 -10.32
CA MET A 91 14.59 -16.68 -9.09
C MET A 91 15.62 -17.38 -8.18
N GLU A 92 15.53 -18.70 -8.01
CA GLU A 92 16.47 -19.46 -7.21
C GLU A 92 17.91 -19.34 -7.73
N LYS A 93 18.08 -19.47 -9.04
CA LYS A 93 19.40 -19.44 -9.70
C LYS A 93 20.01 -18.06 -9.86
N CYS A 94 19.23 -16.99 -9.67
CA CYS A 94 19.77 -15.63 -9.74
C CYS A 94 20.73 -15.36 -8.57
N PRO A 95 22.03 -15.03 -8.85
CA PRO A 95 22.98 -14.74 -7.78
C PRO A 95 22.85 -13.32 -7.23
N PHE A 96 22.22 -12.42 -7.97
CA PHE A 96 22.14 -10.99 -7.63
C PHE A 96 20.92 -10.67 -6.78
N LYS A 97 21.09 -9.69 -5.89
CA LYS A 97 20.05 -9.24 -4.96
C LYS A 97 19.92 -7.73 -5.01
N ALA A 98 18.73 -7.25 -4.72
CA ALA A 98 18.39 -5.84 -4.52
C ALA A 98 17.52 -5.69 -3.27
N LYS A 99 17.32 -4.46 -2.76
CA LYS A 99 16.37 -4.22 -1.67
C LYS A 99 14.95 -4.58 -2.12
N SER A 100 14.18 -5.22 -1.24
CA SER A 100 12.78 -5.53 -1.51
C SER A 100 11.90 -4.33 -1.18
N GLU A 101 11.25 -3.79 -2.19
CA GLU A 101 10.27 -2.71 -2.05
C GLU A 101 9.01 -3.19 -1.33
N PHE A 102 8.64 -4.45 -1.56
CA PHE A 102 7.51 -5.09 -0.89
C PHE A 102 7.75 -5.22 0.63
N GLU A 103 8.97 -5.60 1.02
CA GLU A 103 9.40 -5.68 2.43
C GLU A 103 9.82 -4.31 3.00
N MET A 104 9.44 -3.21 2.35
CA MET A 104 9.75 -1.85 2.80
C MET A 104 11.25 -1.63 3.06
N GLY A 105 12.12 -2.28 2.28
CA GLY A 105 13.58 -2.18 2.41
C GLY A 105 14.18 -3.01 3.57
N MET A 106 13.39 -3.77 4.32
CA MET A 106 13.87 -4.57 5.47
C MET A 106 14.48 -5.91 5.05
N ALA A 107 14.26 -6.35 3.82
CA ALA A 107 14.85 -7.56 3.26
C ALA A 107 15.40 -7.31 1.87
N GLN A 108 16.15 -8.31 1.38
CA GLN A 108 16.62 -8.35 -0.01
C GLN A 108 15.75 -9.32 -0.82
N ARG A 109 15.50 -8.98 -2.08
CA ARG A 109 14.92 -9.84 -3.10
C ARG A 109 15.94 -10.17 -4.19
N LYS A 110 15.68 -11.20 -4.96
CA LYS A 110 16.45 -11.47 -6.17
C LYS A 110 16.20 -10.37 -7.23
N VAL A 111 17.12 -10.22 -8.17
CA VAL A 111 16.98 -9.26 -9.28
C VAL A 111 15.91 -9.72 -10.28
N ILE A 112 15.71 -11.03 -10.45
CA ILE A 112 14.49 -11.58 -11.05
C ILE A 112 13.58 -12.07 -9.91
N TYR A 113 12.34 -11.60 -9.86
CA TYR A 113 11.49 -11.77 -8.67
C TYR A 113 10.01 -11.69 -8.98
N THR A 114 9.21 -12.31 -8.12
CA THR A 114 7.80 -11.94 -7.86
C THR A 114 7.76 -11.15 -6.55
N PRO A 115 6.88 -10.13 -6.40
CA PRO A 115 6.92 -9.25 -5.22
C PRO A 115 6.61 -9.96 -3.90
N PHE A 116 5.72 -10.96 -3.93
CA PHE A 116 5.35 -11.80 -2.78
C PHE A 116 4.86 -13.18 -3.26
N PRO A 117 4.77 -14.19 -2.38
CA PRO A 117 4.44 -15.57 -2.80
C PRO A 117 3.08 -15.73 -3.47
N GLN A 118 2.07 -14.95 -3.06
CA GLN A 118 0.70 -15.00 -3.60
C GLN A 118 0.47 -14.00 -4.75
N ALA A 119 1.54 -13.55 -5.40
CA ALA A 119 1.44 -12.58 -6.50
C ALA A 119 0.53 -13.07 -7.63
N VAL A 120 -0.28 -12.16 -8.16
CA VAL A 120 -1.15 -12.40 -9.31
C VAL A 120 -0.89 -11.31 -10.37
N PRO A 121 -0.40 -11.69 -11.57
CA PRO A 121 0.02 -13.05 -11.96
C PRO A 121 1.29 -13.51 -11.23
N ASN A 122 1.46 -14.83 -11.07
CA ASN A 122 2.68 -15.41 -10.51
C ASN A 122 3.77 -15.52 -11.58
N ILE A 123 4.10 -14.40 -12.19
CA ILE A 123 5.10 -14.28 -13.27
C ILE A 123 6.20 -13.34 -12.80
N PRO A 124 7.47 -13.76 -12.78
CA PRO A 124 8.56 -12.92 -12.36
C PRO A 124 8.76 -11.70 -13.29
N VAL A 125 9.39 -10.67 -12.74
CA VAL A 125 9.93 -9.53 -13.49
C VAL A 125 11.42 -9.43 -13.24
N ILE A 126 12.19 -8.97 -14.23
CA ILE A 126 13.60 -8.65 -14.05
C ILE A 126 13.76 -7.16 -13.76
N ASP A 127 14.40 -6.86 -12.65
CA ASP A 127 14.83 -5.52 -12.28
C ASP A 127 15.99 -5.10 -13.20
N ALA A 128 15.65 -4.40 -14.28
CA ALA A 128 16.60 -4.02 -15.32
C ALA A 128 17.74 -3.16 -14.80
N ALA A 129 17.48 -2.30 -13.79
CA ALA A 129 18.48 -1.40 -13.22
C ALA A 129 19.58 -2.16 -12.46
N ASN A 130 19.23 -3.31 -11.86
CA ASN A 130 20.13 -4.12 -11.06
C ASN A 130 20.55 -5.45 -11.76
N CYS A 131 20.12 -5.66 -13.01
CA CYS A 131 20.45 -6.88 -13.76
C CYS A 131 21.75 -6.71 -14.59
N PRO A 132 22.85 -7.42 -14.24
CA PRO A 132 24.10 -7.31 -15.02
C PRO A 132 23.98 -7.81 -16.47
N LYS A 133 23.04 -8.70 -16.77
CA LYS A 133 22.78 -9.13 -18.16
C LYS A 133 22.23 -7.98 -18.99
N ILE A 134 21.23 -7.25 -18.47
CA ILE A 134 20.62 -6.12 -19.17
C ILE A 134 21.59 -4.93 -19.22
N GLN A 135 22.32 -4.67 -18.12
CA GLN A 135 23.19 -3.49 -18.02
C GLN A 135 24.54 -3.64 -18.77
N LYS A 136 25.12 -4.83 -18.76
CA LYS A 136 26.52 -5.04 -19.18
C LYS A 136 26.72 -6.32 -20.03
N ASP A 137 25.65 -6.96 -20.45
CA ASP A 137 25.63 -8.25 -21.15
C ASP A 137 26.43 -9.37 -20.45
N LYS A 138 26.48 -9.32 -19.10
CA LYS A 138 27.17 -10.30 -18.26
C LYS A 138 26.15 -11.11 -17.48
N CYS A 139 26.32 -12.44 -17.44
CA CYS A 139 25.39 -13.38 -16.84
C CYS A 139 24.30 -13.85 -17.84
N GLY A 140 23.28 -14.54 -17.36
CA GLY A 140 22.20 -15.17 -18.14
C GLY A 140 21.70 -16.44 -17.46
N ALA A 141 22.07 -16.66 -16.18
CA ALA A 141 21.76 -17.87 -15.43
C ALA A 141 20.26 -18.19 -15.38
N CYS A 142 19.41 -17.17 -15.29
CA CYS A 142 17.96 -17.36 -15.29
C CYS A 142 17.42 -17.92 -16.61
N ALA A 143 18.00 -17.52 -17.76
CA ALA A 143 17.60 -18.04 -19.06
C ALA A 143 18.07 -19.50 -19.28
N LEU A 144 19.26 -19.86 -18.76
CA LEU A 144 19.81 -21.21 -18.89
C LEU A 144 18.95 -22.27 -18.18
N VAL A 145 18.29 -21.91 -17.07
CA VAL A 145 17.48 -22.84 -16.28
C VAL A 145 15.98 -22.77 -16.61
N CYS A 146 15.60 -21.86 -17.51
CA CYS A 146 14.20 -21.70 -17.89
C CYS A 146 13.76 -22.75 -18.91
N GLY A 147 13.10 -23.81 -18.44
CA GLY A 147 12.59 -24.87 -19.31
C GLY A 147 11.66 -24.36 -20.41
N PRO A 148 10.64 -23.55 -20.09
CA PRO A 148 9.75 -22.93 -21.08
C PRO A 148 10.39 -21.88 -21.98
N LYS A 149 11.67 -21.51 -21.73
CA LYS A 149 12.38 -20.44 -22.47
C LYS A 149 11.67 -19.09 -22.46
N ALA A 150 10.99 -18.77 -21.37
CA ALA A 150 10.22 -17.54 -21.22
C ALA A 150 11.09 -16.27 -21.02
N ILE A 151 12.40 -16.38 -20.77
CA ILE A 151 13.25 -15.22 -20.51
C ILE A 151 13.68 -14.58 -21.84
N ASP A 152 13.33 -13.33 -22.02
CA ASP A 152 13.70 -12.51 -23.18
C ASP A 152 14.32 -11.18 -22.75
N PHE A 153 15.65 -11.09 -22.78
CA PHE A 153 16.40 -9.87 -22.43
C PHE A 153 16.28 -8.74 -23.48
N LYS A 154 15.67 -9.02 -24.65
CA LYS A 154 15.51 -8.05 -25.72
C LYS A 154 14.09 -7.42 -25.72
N GLN A 155 13.23 -7.89 -24.83
CA GLN A 155 11.87 -7.33 -24.69
C GLN A 155 11.93 -5.82 -24.52
N LYS A 156 11.01 -5.12 -25.14
CA LYS A 156 10.85 -3.66 -25.08
C LYS A 156 9.47 -3.31 -24.54
N ASP A 157 9.32 -2.09 -24.08
CA ASP A 157 8.02 -1.54 -23.73
C ASP A 157 7.11 -1.56 -24.97
N GLU A 158 5.85 -1.86 -24.76
CA GLU A 158 4.81 -1.93 -25.78
C GLU A 158 3.71 -0.92 -25.45
N ILE A 159 3.20 -0.24 -26.47
CA ILE A 159 2.02 0.62 -26.34
C ILE A 159 0.80 -0.14 -26.88
N ILE A 160 -0.14 -0.39 -25.99
CA ILE A 160 -1.41 -1.06 -26.28
C ILE A 160 -2.49 0.00 -26.24
N THR A 161 -3.36 0.00 -27.25
CA THR A 161 -4.51 0.92 -27.33
C THR A 161 -5.79 0.13 -27.09
N GLU A 162 -6.62 0.61 -26.15
CA GLU A 162 -7.90 0.00 -25.79
C GLU A 162 -8.99 1.07 -25.82
N ASP A 163 -10.15 0.71 -26.37
CA ASP A 163 -11.33 1.56 -26.37
C ASP A 163 -12.25 1.14 -25.21
N VAL A 164 -12.60 2.10 -24.35
CA VAL A 164 -13.41 1.84 -23.15
C VAL A 164 -14.50 2.89 -22.99
N GLY A 165 -15.62 2.50 -22.43
CA GLY A 165 -16.74 3.42 -22.22
C GLY A 165 -16.68 4.19 -20.91
N ALA A 166 -15.93 3.69 -19.93
CA ALA A 166 -15.77 4.33 -18.61
C ALA A 166 -14.42 4.00 -18.00
N ILE A 167 -13.95 4.86 -17.09
CA ILE A 167 -12.68 4.70 -16.40
C ILE A 167 -12.91 4.79 -14.89
N VAL A 168 -12.39 3.83 -14.12
CA VAL A 168 -12.38 3.86 -12.65
C VAL A 168 -10.95 4.06 -12.17
N VAL A 169 -10.70 5.14 -11.45
CA VAL A 169 -9.38 5.50 -10.92
C VAL A 169 -9.25 4.98 -9.49
N ALA A 170 -8.32 4.05 -9.27
CA ALA A 170 -8.09 3.39 -8.00
C ALA A 170 -6.60 3.33 -7.65
N THR A 171 -5.86 4.42 -7.85
CA THR A 171 -4.40 4.47 -7.73
C THR A 171 -3.86 4.35 -6.30
N GLY A 172 -4.74 4.40 -5.30
CA GLY A 172 -4.36 4.19 -3.90
C GLY A 172 -3.58 5.37 -3.28
N TYR A 173 -2.73 5.06 -2.30
CA TYR A 173 -1.94 6.02 -1.53
C TYR A 173 -0.50 5.55 -1.34
N GLN A 174 0.33 6.44 -0.82
CA GLN A 174 1.64 6.13 -0.26
C GLN A 174 1.82 6.73 1.13
N LEU A 175 2.82 6.28 1.87
CA LEU A 175 3.21 6.90 3.12
C LEU A 175 4.11 8.12 2.86
N MET A 176 3.96 9.14 3.70
CA MET A 176 4.87 10.27 3.69
C MET A 176 6.29 9.80 4.05
N PRO A 177 7.35 10.32 3.41
CA PRO A 177 8.72 9.98 3.77
C PRO A 177 9.03 10.35 5.23
N ASN A 178 9.41 9.36 6.04
CA ASN A 178 9.69 9.54 7.48
C ASN A 178 10.97 10.34 7.76
N GLU A 179 11.86 10.41 6.79
CA GLU A 179 13.12 11.20 6.84
C GLU A 179 12.86 12.68 7.07
N ARG A 180 11.65 13.16 6.74
CA ARG A 180 11.22 14.54 7.00
C ARG A 180 11.12 14.88 8.50
N PHE A 181 10.98 13.86 9.36
CA PHE A 181 10.78 13.98 10.80
C PHE A 181 12.06 13.54 11.54
N GLY A 182 13.15 14.28 11.33
CA GLY A 182 14.47 13.96 11.88
C GLY A 182 14.51 13.86 13.41
N GLU A 183 13.56 14.51 14.10
CA GLU A 183 13.36 14.41 15.56
C GLU A 183 12.98 12.99 16.04
N TYR A 184 12.46 12.15 15.16
CA TYR A 184 12.11 10.76 15.49
C TYR A 184 13.18 9.74 15.13
N GLY A 185 14.29 10.17 14.52
CA GLY A 185 15.46 9.33 14.30
C GLY A 185 15.32 8.26 13.21
N TYR A 186 14.27 8.28 12.40
CA TYR A 186 14.08 7.33 11.29
C TYR A 186 15.25 7.40 10.30
N GLY A 187 15.73 6.23 9.85
CA GLY A 187 16.88 6.11 8.96
C GLY A 187 18.26 6.32 9.63
N LYS A 188 18.28 6.83 10.87
CA LYS A 188 19.49 6.97 11.70
C LYS A 188 19.57 5.89 12.77
N ILE A 189 18.48 5.65 13.47
CA ILE A 189 18.34 4.62 14.50
C ILE A 189 17.67 3.41 13.84
N LYS A 190 18.34 2.27 13.80
CA LYS A 190 17.86 1.07 13.10
C LYS A 190 16.51 0.56 13.63
N ASP A 191 16.28 0.71 14.93
CA ASP A 191 15.08 0.22 15.60
C ASP A 191 13.92 1.25 15.60
N VAL A 192 14.04 2.33 14.82
CA VAL A 192 12.92 3.22 14.50
C VAL A 192 12.40 2.87 13.11
N ILE A 193 11.19 2.32 13.06
CA ILE A 193 10.56 1.79 11.85
C ILE A 193 9.19 2.43 11.57
N SER A 194 8.69 2.31 10.36
CA SER A 194 7.33 2.73 10.02
C SER A 194 6.28 1.68 10.41
N GLY A 195 5.01 2.09 10.50
CA GLY A 195 3.90 1.16 10.73
C GLY A 195 3.82 0.06 9.67
N LEU A 196 4.10 0.38 8.40
CA LEU A 196 4.08 -0.62 7.33
C LEU A 196 5.27 -1.59 7.41
N GLN A 197 6.43 -1.15 7.89
CA GLN A 197 7.55 -2.04 8.21
C GLN A 197 7.18 -2.98 9.37
N PHE A 198 6.48 -2.47 10.39
CA PHE A 198 5.98 -3.31 11.47
C PHE A 198 4.99 -4.38 10.97
N GLU A 199 4.11 -4.04 10.02
CA GLU A 199 3.22 -5.03 9.36
C GLU A 199 4.03 -6.16 8.72
N ARG A 200 5.14 -5.81 8.04
CA ARG A 200 5.98 -6.83 7.40
C ARG A 200 6.68 -7.73 8.42
N LEU A 201 7.13 -7.20 9.57
CA LEU A 201 7.65 -8.04 10.65
C LEU A 201 6.57 -8.96 11.23
N ALA A 202 5.35 -8.44 11.42
CA ALA A 202 4.24 -9.21 11.98
C ALA A 202 3.67 -10.26 11.04
N SER A 203 3.88 -10.12 9.73
CA SER A 203 3.34 -11.04 8.71
C SER A 203 4.13 -12.35 8.64
N ALA A 204 3.41 -13.49 8.59
CA ALA A 204 4.03 -14.81 8.42
C ALA A 204 4.85 -14.94 7.13
N SER A 205 4.51 -14.19 6.09
CA SER A 205 5.28 -14.12 4.83
C SER A 205 6.36 -13.03 4.84
N GLY A 206 6.53 -12.34 5.95
CA GLY A 206 7.49 -11.24 6.09
C GLY A 206 8.93 -11.72 6.34
N PRO A 207 9.88 -10.78 6.44
CA PRO A 207 11.31 -11.08 6.49
C PRO A 207 11.74 -11.87 7.72
N THR A 208 10.93 -11.89 8.77
CA THR A 208 11.20 -12.59 10.05
C THR A 208 10.26 -13.78 10.28
N GLY A 209 9.47 -14.19 9.30
CA GLY A 209 8.50 -15.28 9.45
C GLY A 209 7.38 -14.97 10.44
N GLY A 210 7.07 -13.68 10.61
CA GLY A 210 6.02 -13.21 11.54
C GLY A 210 6.48 -13.01 12.99
N GLU A 211 7.75 -13.17 13.29
CA GLU A 211 8.31 -12.82 14.60
C GLU A 211 8.67 -11.33 14.65
N ILE A 212 8.25 -10.64 15.70
CA ILE A 212 8.62 -9.24 15.92
C ILE A 212 10.08 -9.19 16.38
N LYS A 213 10.97 -8.71 15.49
CA LYS A 213 12.42 -8.63 15.76
C LYS A 213 12.94 -7.22 15.50
N ARG A 214 13.88 -6.82 16.35
CA ARG A 214 14.61 -5.55 16.19
C ARG A 214 15.47 -5.59 14.92
N PRO A 215 15.41 -4.59 14.06
CA PRO A 215 16.29 -4.50 12.89
C PRO A 215 17.80 -4.42 13.22
N SER A 216 18.15 -3.92 14.40
CA SER A 216 19.55 -3.74 14.82
C SER A 216 20.27 -5.04 15.09
N ASP A 217 19.65 -5.97 15.83
CA ASP A 217 20.30 -7.16 16.40
C ASP A 217 19.48 -8.46 16.27
N GLY A 218 18.27 -8.40 15.71
CA GLY A 218 17.39 -9.56 15.52
C GLY A 218 16.73 -10.09 16.80
N LYS A 219 16.89 -9.41 17.94
CA LYS A 219 16.25 -9.82 19.21
C LYS A 219 14.78 -9.38 19.24
N THR A 220 14.00 -10.09 20.07
CA THR A 220 12.61 -9.72 20.33
C THR A 220 12.56 -8.49 21.23
N PRO A 221 11.91 -7.38 20.82
CA PRO A 221 11.77 -6.19 21.66
C PRO A 221 10.82 -6.46 22.81
N LYS A 222 11.19 -6.06 24.03
CA LYS A 222 10.35 -6.13 25.23
C LYS A 222 9.59 -4.85 25.51
N SER A 223 10.01 -3.74 24.91
CA SER A 223 9.37 -2.44 25.02
C SER A 223 9.25 -1.80 23.64
N VAL A 224 8.03 -1.50 23.20
CA VAL A 224 7.76 -0.88 21.89
C VAL A 224 6.94 0.39 22.09
N VAL A 225 7.40 1.49 21.51
CA VAL A 225 6.68 2.76 21.52
C VAL A 225 6.10 3.04 20.12
N PHE A 226 4.80 3.27 20.07
CA PHE A 226 4.08 3.69 18.87
C PHE A 226 3.84 5.20 18.91
N ILE A 227 4.25 5.93 17.89
CA ILE A 227 4.06 7.39 17.80
C ILE A 227 3.02 7.66 16.74
N GLN A 228 1.85 8.15 17.15
CA GLN A 228 0.76 8.50 16.24
C GLN A 228 0.93 9.88 15.60
N CYS A 229 0.20 10.11 14.52
CA CYS A 229 0.11 11.36 13.79
C CYS A 229 1.46 11.88 13.25
N VAL A 230 2.41 10.98 12.92
CA VAL A 230 3.67 11.39 12.31
C VAL A 230 3.42 11.95 10.91
N GLY A 231 3.51 13.27 10.77
CA GLY A 231 3.22 14.00 9.54
C GLY A 231 1.75 14.28 9.26
N SER A 232 0.81 13.72 10.06
CA SER A 232 -0.62 14.06 10.00
C SER A 232 -0.96 15.16 11.00
N ARG A 233 -1.93 16.03 10.68
CA ARG A 233 -2.39 17.13 11.55
C ARG A 233 -1.23 18.06 11.91
N ASP A 234 -0.33 18.27 10.96
CA ASP A 234 0.88 19.10 11.09
C ASP A 234 1.03 19.97 9.85
N GLU A 235 0.59 21.23 9.95
CA GLU A 235 0.64 22.18 8.84
C GLU A 235 2.05 22.64 8.47
N LYS A 236 3.02 22.50 9.40
CA LYS A 236 4.38 23.00 9.19
C LYS A 236 5.28 22.00 8.48
N LYS A 237 5.28 20.74 8.94
CA LYS A 237 6.19 19.70 8.42
C LYS A 237 5.47 18.62 7.62
N GLY A 238 4.19 18.46 7.82
CA GLY A 238 3.37 17.38 7.27
C GLY A 238 2.18 17.85 6.45
N VAL A 239 1.03 17.29 6.75
CA VAL A 239 -0.27 17.61 6.16
C VAL A 239 -1.28 17.99 7.26
N ALA A 240 -2.16 18.97 6.95
CA ALA A 240 -3.11 19.47 7.91
C ALA A 240 -4.21 18.46 8.29
N TYR A 241 -4.50 17.52 7.39
CA TYR A 241 -5.58 16.53 7.59
C TYR A 241 -5.13 15.34 8.46
N CYS A 242 -6.12 14.60 8.95
CA CYS A 242 -5.96 13.31 9.62
C CYS A 242 -5.90 12.18 8.59
N SER A 243 -4.96 11.26 8.73
CA SER A 243 -4.85 10.06 7.88
C SER A 243 -5.89 8.97 8.18
N LYS A 244 -6.85 9.23 9.07
CA LYS A 244 -8.02 8.41 9.43
C LYS A 244 -7.70 7.06 10.07
N ILE A 245 -6.77 6.26 9.51
CA ILE A 245 -6.57 4.85 9.90
C ILE A 245 -5.52 4.61 10.99
N CYS A 246 -4.69 5.64 11.34
CA CYS A 246 -3.54 5.41 12.23
C CYS A 246 -3.95 4.94 13.63
N CYS A 247 -5.00 5.50 14.23
CA CYS A 247 -5.47 5.08 15.55
C CYS A 247 -5.88 3.61 15.57
N MET A 248 -6.55 3.17 14.51
CA MET A 248 -7.03 1.80 14.39
C MET A 248 -5.90 0.79 14.12
N TYR A 249 -5.02 1.08 13.17
CA TYR A 249 -3.93 0.14 12.93
C TYR A 249 -2.88 0.14 14.05
N THR A 250 -2.71 1.25 14.79
CA THR A 250 -1.84 1.25 15.97
C THR A 250 -2.43 0.37 17.07
N ALA A 251 -3.73 0.45 17.36
CA ALA A 251 -4.40 -0.47 18.28
C ALA A 251 -4.21 -1.93 17.85
N LYS A 252 -4.37 -2.23 16.57
CA LYS A 252 -4.08 -3.56 16.00
C LYS A 252 -2.61 -3.96 16.21
N HIS A 253 -1.66 -3.06 15.98
CA HIS A 253 -0.24 -3.34 16.17
C HIS A 253 0.11 -3.67 17.63
N THR A 254 -0.49 -2.95 18.59
CA THR A 254 -0.29 -3.27 20.01
C THR A 254 -0.81 -4.65 20.39
N MET A 255 -1.98 -5.04 19.83
CA MET A 255 -2.55 -6.38 20.02
C MET A 255 -1.67 -7.46 19.37
N LEU A 256 -1.26 -7.28 18.12
CA LEU A 256 -0.33 -8.19 17.43
C LEU A 256 0.98 -8.35 18.17
N TYR A 257 1.52 -7.24 18.67
CA TYR A 257 2.74 -7.27 19.47
C TYR A 257 2.54 -8.09 20.75
N LYS A 258 1.46 -7.84 21.49
CA LYS A 258 1.16 -8.56 22.73
C LYS A 258 0.93 -10.06 22.51
N HIS A 259 0.24 -10.45 21.44
CA HIS A 259 0.02 -11.84 21.07
C HIS A 259 1.32 -12.59 20.73
N LYS A 260 2.33 -11.88 20.22
CA LYS A 260 3.63 -12.49 19.84
C LYS A 260 4.69 -12.35 20.94
N VAL A 261 4.56 -11.35 21.80
CA VAL A 261 5.51 -11.02 22.89
C VAL A 261 4.70 -10.83 24.18
N HIS A 262 4.30 -11.95 24.80
CA HIS A 262 3.37 -11.96 25.94
C HIS A 262 3.85 -11.14 27.14
N ASP A 263 5.16 -11.09 27.40
CA ASP A 263 5.81 -10.33 28.47
C ASP A 263 6.26 -8.92 28.01
N GLY A 264 5.93 -8.53 26.79
CA GLY A 264 6.26 -7.23 26.24
C GLY A 264 5.30 -6.14 26.67
N GLN A 265 5.81 -4.89 26.72
CA GLN A 265 5.02 -3.69 27.01
C GLN A 265 4.97 -2.77 25.78
N SER A 266 3.78 -2.36 25.40
CA SER A 266 3.54 -1.37 24.35
C SER A 266 3.09 -0.04 24.93
N TYR A 267 3.62 1.05 24.36
CA TYR A 267 3.25 2.43 24.68
C TYR A 267 2.77 3.13 23.43
N VAL A 268 1.72 3.95 23.52
CA VAL A 268 1.17 4.68 22.38
C VAL A 268 1.08 6.16 22.73
N PHE A 269 1.88 7.00 22.07
CA PHE A 269 1.70 8.45 22.14
C PHE A 269 0.65 8.90 21.12
N TYR A 270 -0.39 9.58 21.59
CA TYR A 270 -1.52 10.02 20.78
C TYR A 270 -1.98 11.44 21.15
N MET A 271 -2.60 12.15 20.21
CA MET A 271 -3.25 13.43 20.46
C MET A 271 -4.72 13.24 20.80
N ASP A 272 -5.46 12.57 19.93
CA ASP A 272 -6.84 12.12 20.07
C ASP A 272 -6.97 10.74 19.43
N ILE A 273 -7.90 9.91 19.92
CA ILE A 273 -8.28 8.66 19.30
C ILE A 273 -9.42 8.93 18.33
N ARG A 274 -9.21 8.61 17.06
CA ARG A 274 -10.19 8.71 15.98
C ARG A 274 -10.57 7.33 15.48
N SER A 275 -11.61 6.78 16.10
CA SER A 275 -12.12 5.42 15.86
C SER A 275 -13.55 5.46 15.32
N GLY A 276 -13.77 6.31 14.30
CA GLY A 276 -15.09 6.48 13.68
C GLY A 276 -15.43 5.29 12.75
N GLY A 277 -16.19 4.34 13.28
CA GLY A 277 -16.64 3.14 12.57
C GLY A 277 -17.36 2.17 13.52
N LYS A 278 -18.11 1.23 12.95
CA LYS A 278 -18.83 0.22 13.76
C LYS A 278 -17.84 -0.67 14.48
N ARG A 279 -17.90 -0.72 15.82
CA ARG A 279 -17.02 -1.48 16.73
C ARG A 279 -15.56 -1.00 16.77
N TYR A 280 -15.25 0.17 16.24
CA TYR A 280 -13.88 0.67 16.24
C TYR A 280 -13.45 1.17 17.61
N GLU A 281 -14.36 1.80 18.35
CA GLU A 281 -14.08 2.26 19.72
C GLU A 281 -13.84 1.07 20.65
N GLU A 282 -14.68 0.04 20.59
CA GLU A 282 -14.52 -1.19 21.36
C GLU A 282 -13.21 -1.90 21.01
N PHE A 283 -12.79 -1.84 19.76
CA PHE A 283 -11.50 -2.40 19.34
C PHE A 283 -10.31 -1.68 20.00
N VAL A 284 -10.34 -0.35 20.05
CA VAL A 284 -9.30 0.43 20.75
C VAL A 284 -9.36 0.19 22.25
N ARG A 285 -10.56 0.12 22.82
CA ARG A 285 -10.74 -0.23 24.26
C ARG A 285 -10.16 -1.60 24.59
N ARG A 286 -10.38 -2.59 23.73
CA ARG A 286 -9.77 -3.92 23.87
C ARG A 286 -8.23 -3.85 23.92
N ALA A 287 -7.60 -3.08 23.04
CA ALA A 287 -6.15 -2.90 23.05
C ALA A 287 -5.64 -2.31 24.39
N ILE A 288 -6.40 -1.41 25.01
CA ILE A 288 -6.06 -0.78 26.28
C ILE A 288 -6.35 -1.69 27.46
N GLU A 289 -7.60 -2.15 27.60
CA GLU A 289 -8.11 -2.81 28.81
C GLU A 289 -7.73 -4.30 28.88
N HIS A 290 -7.70 -5.00 27.74
CA HIS A 290 -7.43 -6.44 27.69
C HIS A 290 -5.97 -6.76 27.34
N GLU A 291 -5.38 -6.03 26.41
CA GLU A 291 -4.01 -6.30 25.96
C GLU A 291 -2.98 -5.43 26.73
N GLY A 292 -3.42 -4.51 27.57
CA GLY A 292 -2.57 -3.72 28.44
C GLY A 292 -1.68 -2.71 27.73
N ALA A 293 -2.08 -2.23 26.55
CA ALA A 293 -1.37 -1.16 25.85
C ALA A 293 -1.49 0.15 26.63
N MET A 294 -0.36 0.79 26.92
CA MET A 294 -0.32 2.03 27.70
C MET A 294 -0.44 3.24 26.77
N TYR A 295 -1.56 3.94 26.83
CA TYR A 295 -1.83 5.12 26.02
C TYR A 295 -1.47 6.40 26.77
N LEU A 296 -0.56 7.20 26.21
CA LEU A 296 -0.06 8.46 26.74
C LEU A 296 -0.53 9.60 25.86
N ARG A 297 -1.39 10.47 26.39
CA ARG A 297 -1.94 11.58 25.62
C ARG A 297 -0.94 12.72 25.51
N GLY A 298 -0.33 12.87 24.35
CA GLY A 298 0.64 13.93 24.12
C GLY A 298 1.42 13.73 22.85
N ARG A 299 2.47 14.51 22.69
CA ARG A 299 3.38 14.43 21.56
C ARG A 299 4.80 14.08 22.02
N VAL A 300 5.46 13.26 21.22
CA VAL A 300 6.88 13.00 21.36
C VAL A 300 7.64 14.21 20.84
N SER A 301 8.59 14.70 21.62
CA SER A 301 9.46 15.81 21.27
C SER A 301 10.69 15.34 20.48
N ARG A 302 11.27 14.21 20.86
CA ARG A 302 12.41 13.61 20.18
C ARG A 302 12.58 12.13 20.52
N VAL A 303 13.30 11.45 19.60
CA VAL A 303 13.78 10.07 19.79
C VAL A 303 15.30 10.08 19.54
N TYR A 304 16.07 9.45 20.40
CA TYR A 304 17.52 9.32 20.28
C TYR A 304 18.02 7.99 20.87
N GLU A 305 19.23 7.63 20.50
CA GLU A 305 19.86 6.40 21.01
C GLU A 305 20.80 6.73 22.18
N LYS A 306 20.71 5.95 23.24
CA LYS A 306 21.61 6.01 24.40
C LYS A 306 21.83 4.59 24.94
N ASP A 307 23.07 4.18 25.10
CA ASP A 307 23.48 2.90 25.69
C ASP A 307 22.79 1.68 25.04
N GLY A 308 22.58 1.72 23.71
CA GLY A 308 21.92 0.66 22.92
C GLY A 308 20.41 0.55 23.11
N LYS A 309 19.81 1.56 23.76
CA LYS A 309 18.35 1.73 23.90
C LYS A 309 17.86 2.91 23.09
N VAL A 310 16.63 2.87 22.67
CA VAL A 310 15.95 3.98 22.00
C VAL A 310 15.19 4.79 23.05
N ILE A 311 15.63 6.00 23.30
CA ILE A 311 14.99 6.89 24.29
C ILE A 311 13.95 7.74 23.60
N VAL A 312 12.72 7.67 24.09
CA VAL A 312 11.57 8.44 23.61
C VAL A 312 11.18 9.47 24.65
N GLN A 313 11.34 10.75 24.32
CA GLN A 313 10.94 11.86 25.20
C GLN A 313 9.66 12.52 24.68
N GLY A 314 8.71 12.71 25.58
CA GLY A 314 7.43 13.34 25.29
C GLY A 314 6.78 13.93 26.53
N ALA A 315 5.53 14.30 26.42
CA ALA A 315 4.73 14.75 27.55
C ALA A 315 3.41 13.97 27.57
N ASP A 316 2.94 13.66 28.77
CA ASP A 316 1.58 13.21 29.00
C ASP A 316 0.75 14.41 29.50
N THR A 317 -0.15 14.88 28.64
CA THR A 317 -0.96 16.08 28.91
C THR A 317 -2.11 15.82 29.90
N LEU A 318 -2.40 14.55 30.22
CA LEU A 318 -3.40 14.21 31.25
C LEU A 318 -2.80 14.33 32.66
N SER A 319 -1.58 13.87 32.86
CA SER A 319 -0.87 14.00 34.13
C SER A 319 -0.11 15.33 34.27
N GLY A 320 0.14 16.03 33.14
CA GLY A 320 0.98 17.23 33.10
C GLY A 320 2.49 16.96 33.19
N ASN A 321 2.90 15.69 33.17
CA ASN A 321 4.29 15.29 33.36
C ASN A 321 5.04 15.11 32.05
N GLN A 322 6.35 15.39 32.08
CA GLN A 322 7.26 14.91 31.06
C GLN A 322 7.49 13.40 31.24
N VAL A 323 7.55 12.70 30.12
CA VAL A 323 7.70 11.25 30.06
C VAL A 323 8.94 10.90 29.24
N GLU A 324 9.79 10.05 29.82
CA GLU A 324 10.90 9.42 29.11
C GLU A 324 10.75 7.90 29.19
N ILE A 325 10.80 7.24 28.03
CA ILE A 325 10.64 5.79 27.91
C ILE A 325 11.88 5.22 27.25
N GLU A 326 12.50 4.25 27.90
CA GLU A 326 13.51 3.39 27.30
C GLU A 326 12.82 2.28 26.52
N ALA A 327 12.88 2.39 25.19
CA ALA A 327 12.27 1.44 24.28
C ALA A 327 13.32 0.58 23.58
N ASP A 328 12.94 -0.64 23.23
CA ASP A 328 13.72 -1.50 22.33
C ASP A 328 13.45 -1.19 20.88
N MET A 329 12.24 -0.70 20.56
CA MET A 329 11.83 -0.35 19.21
C MET A 329 10.79 0.77 19.20
N VAL A 330 10.82 1.60 18.18
CA VAL A 330 9.84 2.68 17.94
C VAL A 330 9.16 2.49 16.60
N VAL A 331 7.84 2.62 16.56
CA VAL A 331 7.02 2.49 15.37
C VAL A 331 6.33 3.81 15.06
N LEU A 332 6.56 4.35 13.88
CA LEU A 332 6.01 5.62 13.43
C LEU A 332 4.70 5.39 12.66
N ALA A 333 3.60 5.91 13.19
CA ALA A 333 2.31 5.92 12.49
C ALA A 333 2.25 7.10 11.52
N THR A 334 2.79 6.87 10.34
CA THR A 334 3.08 7.87 9.32
C THR A 334 1.84 8.28 8.53
N ALA A 335 1.80 9.55 8.12
CA ALA A 335 0.73 10.11 7.31
C ALA A 335 0.55 9.39 5.97
N ILE A 336 -0.71 9.21 5.60
CA ILE A 336 -1.13 8.83 4.25
C ILE A 336 -1.09 10.07 3.37
N VAL A 337 -0.44 9.96 2.21
CA VAL A 337 -0.42 11.01 1.18
C VAL A 337 -0.80 10.42 -0.17
N SER A 338 -1.22 11.27 -1.08
CA SER A 338 -1.49 10.85 -2.46
C SER A 338 -0.26 10.20 -3.09
N ARG A 339 -0.48 9.30 -4.00
CA ARG A 339 0.60 8.56 -4.67
C ARG A 339 1.44 9.48 -5.54
N GLU A 340 2.74 9.25 -5.59
CA GLU A 340 3.63 9.96 -6.52
C GLU A 340 3.15 9.78 -7.96
N GLY A 341 3.10 10.90 -8.71
CA GLY A 341 2.56 10.95 -10.07
C GLY A 341 1.04 11.09 -10.16
N ALA A 342 0.32 11.27 -9.04
CA ALA A 342 -1.13 11.45 -9.05
C ALA A 342 -1.57 12.68 -9.88
N ASP A 343 -0.83 13.78 -9.81
CA ASP A 343 -1.03 14.96 -10.64
C ASP A 343 -0.86 14.68 -12.13
N THR A 344 0.14 13.89 -12.50
CA THR A 344 0.36 13.46 -13.89
C THR A 344 -0.81 12.58 -14.39
N VAL A 345 -1.28 11.65 -13.55
CA VAL A 345 -2.46 10.82 -13.90
C VAL A 345 -3.70 11.69 -14.04
N ALA A 346 -3.92 12.65 -13.12
CA ALA A 346 -5.04 13.57 -13.20
C ALA A 346 -5.04 14.39 -14.49
N GLN A 347 -3.87 14.87 -14.91
CA GLN A 347 -3.71 15.60 -16.19
C GLN A 347 -4.03 14.72 -17.41
N LYS A 348 -3.54 13.47 -17.43
CA LYS A 348 -3.83 12.51 -18.50
C LYS A 348 -5.33 12.18 -18.61
N LEU A 349 -6.03 12.18 -17.48
CA LEU A 349 -7.45 11.88 -17.38
C LEU A 349 -8.36 13.12 -17.47
N GLY A 350 -7.79 14.33 -17.43
CA GLY A 350 -8.57 15.57 -17.39
C GLY A 350 -9.45 15.71 -16.14
N ILE A 351 -9.00 15.21 -14.98
CA ILE A 351 -9.72 15.29 -13.70
C ILE A 351 -9.03 16.24 -12.72
N GLY A 352 -9.81 16.79 -11.78
CA GLY A 352 -9.31 17.68 -10.74
C GLY A 352 -8.68 16.93 -9.56
N TYR A 353 -7.80 17.63 -8.83
CA TYR A 353 -7.25 17.18 -7.55
C TYR A 353 -7.09 18.34 -6.58
N ASP A 354 -7.05 18.05 -5.28
CA ASP A 354 -6.87 19.03 -4.22
C ASP A 354 -5.38 19.45 -4.05
N LYS A 355 -5.13 20.38 -3.12
CA LYS A 355 -3.76 20.83 -2.77
C LYS A 355 -2.84 19.71 -2.26
N HIS A 356 -3.40 18.57 -1.86
CA HIS A 356 -2.69 17.38 -1.40
C HIS A 356 -2.59 16.30 -2.47
N LYS A 357 -3.05 16.58 -3.69
CA LYS A 357 -3.06 15.72 -4.87
C LYS A 357 -3.99 14.49 -4.75
N PHE A 358 -4.97 14.52 -3.85
CA PHE A 358 -6.10 13.60 -3.91
C PHE A 358 -7.08 14.04 -4.98
N TYR A 359 -7.64 13.10 -5.73
CA TYR A 359 -8.57 13.43 -6.82
C TYR A 359 -9.89 13.92 -6.26
N ASN A 360 -10.45 14.95 -6.92
CA ASN A 360 -11.69 15.56 -6.50
C ASN A 360 -12.88 14.82 -7.08
N GLU A 361 -13.81 14.48 -6.20
CA GLU A 361 -15.17 14.11 -6.57
C GLU A 361 -15.95 15.31 -7.09
N TYR A 362 -16.97 15.06 -7.90
CA TYR A 362 -17.84 16.10 -8.44
C TYR A 362 -18.57 16.86 -7.30
N HIS A 363 -19.10 16.12 -6.32
CA HIS A 363 -19.76 16.67 -5.15
C HIS A 363 -19.74 15.66 -3.99
N PRO A 364 -19.22 16.03 -2.80
CA PRO A 364 -18.93 15.09 -1.71
C PRO A 364 -20.17 14.38 -1.14
N LYS A 365 -21.38 14.92 -1.33
CA LYS A 365 -22.62 14.31 -0.81
C LYS A 365 -23.50 13.71 -1.91
N LEU A 366 -23.54 14.31 -3.08
CA LEU A 366 -24.47 13.93 -4.14
C LEU A 366 -23.85 13.05 -5.22
N LYS A 367 -22.56 13.25 -5.51
CA LYS A 367 -21.80 12.53 -6.53
C LYS A 367 -20.40 12.19 -5.99
N PRO A 368 -20.30 11.34 -4.95
CA PRO A 368 -19.04 11.13 -4.21
C PRO A 368 -18.02 10.25 -4.93
N VAL A 369 -18.43 9.57 -6.00
CA VAL A 369 -17.54 8.72 -6.79
C VAL A 369 -17.35 9.20 -8.23
N GLU A 370 -18.15 10.15 -8.69
CA GLU A 370 -18.01 10.77 -10.01
C GLU A 370 -16.99 11.92 -9.96
N THR A 371 -16.26 12.12 -11.04
CA THR A 371 -15.43 13.32 -11.26
C THR A 371 -16.17 14.38 -12.07
N VAL A 372 -15.58 15.58 -12.21
CA VAL A 372 -16.10 16.61 -13.13
C VAL A 372 -16.06 16.19 -14.57
N THR A 373 -15.19 15.22 -14.92
CA THR A 373 -15.11 14.62 -16.26
C THR A 373 -16.04 13.42 -16.31
N ALA A 374 -17.12 13.54 -17.05
CA ALA A 374 -18.14 12.49 -17.16
C ALA A 374 -17.52 11.17 -17.66
N GLY A 375 -17.95 10.06 -17.09
CA GLY A 375 -17.45 8.71 -17.41
C GLY A 375 -16.18 8.31 -16.66
N ILE A 376 -15.62 9.18 -15.82
CA ILE A 376 -14.47 8.88 -14.96
C ILE A 376 -14.90 8.89 -13.50
N TYR A 377 -14.63 7.78 -12.81
CA TYR A 377 -15.06 7.52 -11.44
C TYR A 377 -13.86 7.29 -10.52
N LEU A 378 -14.04 7.55 -9.23
CA LEU A 378 -13.01 7.37 -8.19
C LEU A 378 -13.35 6.18 -7.31
N ALA A 379 -12.33 5.42 -6.91
CA ALA A 379 -12.47 4.31 -5.98
C ALA A 379 -11.31 4.25 -4.99
N GLY A 380 -11.64 4.26 -3.71
CA GLY A 380 -10.68 4.09 -2.63
C GLY A 380 -9.79 5.31 -2.36
N THR A 381 -8.65 5.05 -1.75
CA THR A 381 -7.77 6.07 -1.13
C THR A 381 -7.14 7.08 -2.10
N CYS A 382 -7.35 6.96 -3.39
CA CYS A 382 -6.96 7.98 -4.36
C CYS A 382 -7.78 9.29 -4.20
N ALA A 383 -8.98 9.20 -3.62
CA ALA A 383 -9.84 10.35 -3.32
C ALA A 383 -9.59 10.94 -1.92
N GLY A 384 -8.89 10.23 -1.04
CA GLY A 384 -8.57 10.69 0.31
C GLY A 384 -8.27 9.54 1.27
N PRO A 385 -7.79 9.85 2.49
CA PRO A 385 -7.54 8.83 3.50
C PRO A 385 -8.82 8.09 3.91
N MET A 386 -8.81 6.76 3.77
CA MET A 386 -9.93 5.89 4.16
C MET A 386 -9.43 4.49 4.53
N ASP A 387 -10.26 3.75 5.23
CA ASP A 387 -9.99 2.36 5.59
C ASP A 387 -10.44 1.37 4.50
N ILE A 388 -10.28 0.08 4.76
CA ILE A 388 -10.64 -0.98 3.82
C ILE A 388 -12.15 -1.02 3.56
N PRO A 389 -13.04 -0.99 4.60
CA PRO A 389 -14.49 -0.94 4.38
C PRO A 389 -14.95 0.23 3.52
N ASP A 390 -14.44 1.44 3.77
CA ASP A 390 -14.77 2.61 2.95
C ASP A 390 -14.26 2.46 1.51
N SER A 391 -13.06 1.91 1.33
CA SER A 391 -12.48 1.68 0.00
C SER A 391 -13.31 0.68 -0.81
N VAL A 392 -13.79 -0.39 -0.18
CA VAL A 392 -14.68 -1.39 -0.79
C VAL A 392 -16.04 -0.77 -1.13
N LEU A 393 -16.61 0.02 -0.21
CA LEU A 393 -17.88 0.74 -0.44
C LEU A 393 -17.77 1.66 -1.65
N MET A 394 -16.68 2.43 -1.73
CA MET A 394 -16.45 3.36 -2.83
C MET A 394 -16.24 2.63 -4.16
N GLY A 395 -15.52 1.50 -4.15
CA GLY A 395 -15.37 0.63 -5.32
C GLY A 395 -16.71 0.08 -5.82
N SER A 396 -17.55 -0.39 -4.90
CA SER A 396 -18.90 -0.89 -5.22
C SER A 396 -19.80 0.22 -5.77
N ALA A 397 -19.72 1.43 -5.20
CA ALA A 397 -20.46 2.59 -5.70
C ALA A 397 -20.00 2.99 -7.12
N ALA A 398 -18.70 3.04 -7.38
CA ALA A 398 -18.16 3.32 -8.71
C ALA A 398 -18.62 2.26 -9.74
N ALA A 399 -18.55 0.99 -9.39
CA ALA A 399 -19.03 -0.11 -10.24
C ALA A 399 -20.54 0.01 -10.54
N SER A 400 -21.35 0.33 -9.53
CA SER A 400 -22.79 0.58 -9.70
C SER A 400 -23.06 1.73 -10.67
N LYS A 401 -22.29 2.82 -10.59
CA LYS A 401 -22.41 3.95 -11.52
C LYS A 401 -22.02 3.58 -12.96
N VAL A 402 -20.98 2.80 -13.13
CA VAL A 402 -20.58 2.28 -14.45
C VAL A 402 -21.68 1.37 -15.03
N LEU A 403 -22.26 0.49 -14.23
CA LEU A 403 -23.35 -0.38 -14.69
C LEU A 403 -24.59 0.45 -15.05
N ALA A 404 -24.95 1.45 -14.25
CA ALA A 404 -26.05 2.36 -14.56
C ALA A 404 -25.80 3.15 -15.87
N LEU A 405 -24.55 3.58 -16.11
CA LEU A 405 -24.17 4.24 -17.35
C LEU A 405 -24.45 3.36 -18.56
N PHE A 406 -24.11 2.07 -18.50
CA PHE A 406 -24.26 1.13 -19.61
C PHE A 406 -25.61 0.40 -19.64
N SER A 407 -26.57 0.77 -18.78
CA SER A 407 -27.93 0.23 -18.82
C SER A 407 -28.80 0.87 -19.89
N ASN A 408 -28.38 2.01 -20.44
CA ASN A 408 -29.09 2.75 -21.48
C ASN A 408 -28.29 2.69 -22.78
N ASP A 409 -29.00 2.45 -23.90
CA ASP A 409 -28.40 2.41 -25.25
C ASP A 409 -27.97 3.82 -25.73
N GLN A 410 -28.55 4.89 -25.15
CA GLN A 410 -28.22 6.26 -25.45
C GLN A 410 -28.01 7.07 -24.16
N MET A 411 -26.97 7.85 -24.10
CA MET A 411 -26.73 8.78 -23.02
C MET A 411 -27.38 10.14 -23.32
N ALA A 412 -28.35 10.51 -22.52
CA ALA A 412 -28.88 11.88 -22.55
C ALA A 412 -27.86 12.84 -21.92
N ARG A 413 -27.53 13.93 -22.63
CA ARG A 413 -26.75 15.02 -22.04
C ARG A 413 -27.63 15.76 -21.03
N GLU A 414 -27.25 15.76 -19.75
CA GLU A 414 -27.92 16.63 -18.79
C GLU A 414 -27.77 18.09 -19.28
N PRO A 415 -28.85 18.88 -19.35
CA PRO A 415 -28.70 20.29 -19.63
C PRO A 415 -27.86 20.95 -18.53
N ILE A 416 -26.93 21.79 -18.95
CA ILE A 416 -26.03 22.55 -18.06
C ILE A 416 -26.88 23.65 -17.38
#